data_c33f7a57635316f2e9157557e6f010fd
#
_entry.id   c33f7a57635316f2e9157557e6f010fd
#
_cell.length_a   1.000
_cell.length_b   1.000
_cell.length_c   1.000
_cell.angle_alpha   90.00
_cell.angle_beta   90.00
_cell.angle_gamma   90.00
#
_symmetry.space_group_name_H-M   'P 1'
#
loop_
_entity.id
_entity.type
_entity.pdbx_description
1 polymer ?
#
loop_
_entity_poly.entity_id
_entity_poly.type
_entity_poly.pdbx_seq_one_letter_code
_entity_poly.pdbx_strand_id
1 'polypeptide(L)'
;MGIRMEHSCVDCAIKKCNTGKGKYPEFCATEHMPDEVLADAMACYEEKENREVSVAAARVEYEHYCQYTRVQEIMAFAENMHMKKLGIATCVGLLNERRTRSEE
;
A
#
# COMPACT_ATOMS: atom_id res chain seq x y z
N MET A 1 -7.93 -20.75 27.64
CA MET A 1 -6.80 -21.26 26.85
C MET A 1 -6.24 -20.11 26.04
N GLY A 2 -5.04 -19.63 26.36
CA GLY A 2 -4.36 -18.68 25.52
C GLY A 2 -3.95 -19.37 24.20
N ILE A 3 -4.44 -18.89 23.06
CA ILE A 3 -3.85 -19.22 21.77
C ILE A 3 -2.42 -18.70 21.85
N ARG A 4 -1.46 -19.62 21.92
CA ARG A 4 -0.06 -19.28 21.80
C ARG A 4 0.10 -18.71 20.38
N MET A 5 0.11 -17.41 20.26
CA MET A 5 0.45 -16.78 19.01
C MET A 5 1.88 -17.19 18.69
N GLU A 6 2.03 -17.96 17.66
CA GLU A 6 3.33 -18.24 17.08
C GLU A 6 3.97 -16.90 16.70
N HIS A 7 5.29 -16.80 16.72
CA HIS A 7 6.00 -15.60 16.33
C HIS A 7 5.52 -15.09 14.95
N SER A 8 5.46 -13.78 14.83
CA SER A 8 4.98 -13.12 13.61
C SER A 8 5.95 -12.03 13.15
N CYS A 9 5.61 -11.33 12.09
CA CYS A 9 6.41 -10.21 11.59
C CYS A 9 6.67 -9.12 12.65
N VAL A 10 5.80 -8.99 13.66
CA VAL A 10 6.00 -8.06 14.79
C VAL A 10 7.22 -8.44 15.62
N ASP A 11 7.53 -9.72 15.70
CA ASP A 11 8.67 -10.25 16.47
C ASP A 11 9.97 -10.25 15.63
N CYS A 12 9.91 -9.88 14.35
CA CYS A 12 11.04 -9.96 13.43
C CYS A 12 11.99 -8.78 13.57
N ALA A 13 13.20 -9.03 14.06
CA ALA A 13 14.27 -8.02 14.12
C ALA A 13 15.09 -7.93 12.80
N ILE A 14 14.97 -8.91 11.93
CA ILE A 14 15.85 -9.05 10.75
C ILE A 14 15.43 -8.12 9.61
N LYS A 15 14.12 -8.01 9.30
CA LYS A 15 13.54 -7.14 8.27
C LYS A 15 14.16 -7.28 6.86
N LYS A 16 14.68 -8.45 6.52
CA LYS A 16 15.38 -8.72 5.26
C LYS A 16 14.44 -8.86 4.04
N CYS A 17 13.15 -9.09 4.27
CA CYS A 17 12.15 -9.14 3.19
C CYS A 17 12.12 -7.87 2.33
N ASN A 18 12.47 -6.72 2.90
CA ASN A 18 12.58 -5.46 2.17
C ASN A 18 13.65 -5.48 1.06
N THR A 19 14.70 -6.25 1.24
CA THR A 19 15.81 -6.33 0.27
C THR A 19 15.83 -7.64 -0.51
N GLY A 20 15.04 -8.63 -0.10
CA GLY A 20 15.04 -9.98 -0.66
C GLY A 20 16.35 -10.75 -0.48
N LYS A 21 17.23 -10.28 0.40
CA LYS A 21 18.58 -10.85 0.59
C LYS A 21 18.85 -11.19 2.05
N GLY A 22 19.37 -12.37 2.29
CA GLY A 22 19.83 -12.81 3.60
C GLY A 22 19.01 -13.98 4.16
N LYS A 23 19.27 -14.32 5.42
CA LYS A 23 18.53 -15.35 6.12
C LYS A 23 17.28 -14.73 6.75
N TYR A 24 16.18 -15.45 6.66
CA TYR A 24 14.93 -15.12 7.30
C TYR A 24 14.79 -15.86 8.63
N PRO A 25 14.01 -15.35 9.59
CA PRO A 25 13.68 -16.12 10.78
C PRO A 25 12.82 -17.32 10.42
N GLU A 26 12.90 -18.38 11.20
CA GLU A 26 12.17 -19.64 10.97
C GLU A 26 10.64 -19.45 10.83
N PHE A 27 10.10 -18.42 11.47
CA PHE A 27 8.68 -18.08 11.42
C PHE A 27 8.30 -17.12 10.28
N CYS A 28 9.19 -16.84 9.33
CA CYS A 28 8.98 -15.83 8.29
C CYS A 28 7.86 -16.24 7.32
N ALA A 29 6.79 -15.47 7.28
CA ALA A 29 5.68 -15.71 6.35
C ALA A 29 6.09 -15.58 4.88
N THR A 30 7.06 -14.71 4.56
CA THR A 30 7.55 -14.55 3.19
C THR A 30 8.30 -15.80 2.69
N GLU A 31 9.11 -16.42 3.55
CA GLU A 31 9.86 -17.62 3.19
C GLU A 31 8.97 -18.87 3.08
N HIS A 32 7.91 -18.91 3.88
CA HIS A 32 6.96 -20.02 3.91
C HIS A 32 5.71 -19.78 3.07
N MET A 33 5.69 -18.73 2.27
CA MET A 33 4.55 -18.45 1.39
C MET A 33 4.48 -19.51 0.28
N PRO A 34 3.34 -20.18 0.11
CA PRO A 34 3.18 -21.10 -1.02
C PRO A 34 3.33 -20.37 -2.36
N ASP A 35 4.03 -20.96 -3.29
CA ASP A 35 4.26 -20.38 -4.62
C ASP A 35 2.95 -20.07 -5.35
N GLU A 36 1.91 -20.85 -5.15
CA GLU A 36 0.58 -20.66 -5.72
C GLU A 36 -0.06 -19.36 -5.24
N VAL A 37 0.07 -19.03 -3.94
CA VAL A 37 -0.48 -17.78 -3.37
C VAL A 37 0.20 -16.57 -3.98
N LEU A 38 1.51 -16.63 -4.15
CA LEU A 38 2.27 -15.57 -4.80
C LEU A 38 1.90 -15.43 -6.28
N ALA A 39 1.79 -16.57 -7.00
CA ALA A 39 1.40 -16.59 -8.40
C ALA A 39 -0.01 -15.99 -8.61
N ASP A 40 -0.97 -16.37 -7.78
CA ASP A 40 -2.35 -15.84 -7.82
C ASP A 40 -2.38 -14.33 -7.55
N ALA A 41 -1.63 -13.87 -6.55
CA ALA A 41 -1.52 -12.44 -6.25
C ALA A 41 -0.89 -11.67 -7.42
N MET A 42 0.17 -12.20 -8.02
CA MET A 42 0.82 -11.59 -9.19
C MET A 42 -0.12 -11.54 -10.40
N ALA A 43 -0.92 -12.60 -10.62
CA ALA A 43 -1.92 -12.62 -11.69
C ALA A 43 -2.97 -11.49 -11.53
N CYS A 44 -3.39 -11.19 -10.29
CA CYS A 44 -4.28 -10.06 -10.03
C CYS A 44 -3.66 -8.71 -10.43
N TYR A 45 -2.35 -8.53 -10.25
CA TYR A 45 -1.64 -7.31 -10.68
C TYR A 45 -1.45 -7.22 -12.19
N GLU A 46 -1.55 -8.32 -12.92
CA GLU A 46 -1.50 -8.32 -14.39
C GLU A 46 -2.85 -7.93 -15.03
N GLU A 47 -3.93 -7.97 -14.30
CA GLU A 47 -5.21 -7.43 -14.76
C GLU A 47 -5.07 -5.95 -15.08
N LYS A 48 -5.61 -5.53 -16.23
CA LYS A 48 -5.41 -4.19 -16.79
C LYS A 48 -5.71 -3.08 -15.78
N GLU A 49 -6.86 -3.12 -15.13
CA GLU A 49 -7.30 -2.09 -14.18
C GLU A 49 -6.39 -2.04 -12.94
N ASN A 50 -6.12 -3.20 -12.34
CA ASN A 50 -5.25 -3.30 -11.18
C ASN A 50 -3.82 -2.83 -11.49
N ARG A 51 -3.32 -3.18 -12.67
CA ARG A 51 -2.00 -2.76 -13.13
C ARG A 51 -1.92 -1.24 -13.33
N GLU A 52 -2.90 -0.64 -13.99
CA GLU A 52 -2.95 0.80 -14.21
C GLU A 52 -2.94 1.58 -12.87
N VAL A 53 -3.77 1.17 -11.92
CA VAL A 53 -3.83 1.77 -10.57
C VAL A 53 -2.51 1.60 -9.83
N SER A 54 -1.95 0.40 -9.82
CA SER A 54 -0.70 0.10 -9.11
C SER A 54 0.49 0.88 -9.66
N VAL A 55 0.60 0.97 -10.98
CA VAL A 55 1.67 1.71 -11.66
C VAL A 55 1.53 3.22 -11.41
N ALA A 56 0.32 3.77 -11.50
CA ALA A 56 0.08 5.19 -11.23
C ALA A 56 0.42 5.56 -9.78
N ALA A 57 0.03 4.74 -8.81
CA ALA A 57 0.36 4.96 -7.41
C ALA A 57 1.87 4.87 -7.14
N ALA A 58 2.53 3.85 -7.68
CA ALA A 58 3.98 3.68 -7.54
C ALA A 58 4.78 4.83 -8.17
N ARG A 59 4.30 5.37 -9.30
CA ARG A 59 4.92 6.52 -9.96
C ARG A 59 4.87 7.77 -9.10
N VAL A 60 3.73 8.09 -8.51
CA VAL A 60 3.58 9.24 -7.60
C VAL A 60 4.53 9.12 -6.42
N GLU A 61 4.59 7.96 -5.80
CA GLU A 61 5.50 7.69 -4.69
C GLU A 61 6.98 7.87 -5.11
N TYR A 62 7.35 7.36 -6.27
CA TYR A 62 8.73 7.44 -6.77
C TYR A 62 9.15 8.87 -7.14
N GLU A 63 8.31 9.60 -7.89
CA GLU A 63 8.62 10.92 -8.43
C GLU A 63 8.60 12.02 -7.36
N HIS A 64 7.77 11.87 -6.33
CA HIS A 64 7.50 12.91 -5.33
C HIS A 64 7.80 12.48 -3.88
N TYR A 65 8.61 11.45 -3.72
CA TYR A 65 8.98 10.93 -2.41
C TYR A 65 9.53 12.02 -1.49
N CYS A 66 8.98 12.14 -0.30
CA CYS A 66 9.31 13.17 0.68
C CYS A 66 9.18 14.64 0.19
N GLN A 67 8.53 14.87 -0.95
CA GLN A 67 8.30 16.22 -1.50
C GLN A 67 6.84 16.64 -1.39
N TYR A 68 5.93 15.70 -1.65
CA TYR A 68 4.50 15.96 -1.61
C TYR A 68 3.90 15.59 -0.26
N THR A 69 2.87 16.35 0.14
CA THR A 69 1.96 15.94 1.20
C THR A 69 1.05 14.82 0.70
N ARG A 70 0.40 14.11 1.60
CA ARG A 70 -0.55 13.05 1.22
C ARG A 70 -1.68 13.54 0.31
N VAL A 71 -2.15 14.77 0.50
CA VAL A 71 -3.17 15.36 -0.37
C VAL A 71 -2.61 15.62 -1.76
N GLN A 72 -1.42 16.16 -1.88
CA GLN A 72 -0.75 16.37 -3.17
C GLN A 72 -0.50 15.05 -3.91
N GLU A 73 -0.13 13.98 -3.21
CA GLU A 73 0.01 12.65 -3.81
C GLU A 73 -1.32 12.11 -4.35
N ILE A 74 -2.42 12.29 -3.62
CA ILE A 74 -3.75 11.90 -4.07
C ILE A 74 -4.15 12.69 -5.33
N MET A 75 -3.88 13.98 -5.36
CA MET A 75 -4.15 14.82 -6.54
C MET A 75 -3.33 14.38 -7.75
N ALA A 76 -2.03 14.15 -7.59
CA ALA A 76 -1.15 13.67 -8.65
C ALA A 76 -1.58 12.29 -9.16
N PHE A 77 -1.98 11.39 -8.26
CA PHE A 77 -2.54 10.10 -8.64
C PHE A 77 -3.82 10.26 -9.48
N ALA A 78 -4.74 11.11 -9.05
CA ALA A 78 -5.98 11.38 -9.77
C ALA A 78 -5.72 11.95 -11.18
N GLU A 79 -4.75 12.84 -11.32
CA GLU A 79 -4.32 13.38 -12.61
C GLU A 79 -3.74 12.28 -13.52
N ASN A 80 -2.85 11.44 -12.99
CA ASN A 80 -2.27 10.32 -13.72
C ASN A 80 -3.32 9.31 -14.19
N MET A 81 -4.38 9.15 -13.42
CA MET A 81 -5.52 8.29 -13.76
C MET A 81 -6.62 8.99 -14.57
N HIS A 82 -6.41 10.26 -14.96
CA HIS A 82 -7.37 11.09 -15.70
C HIS A 82 -8.73 11.22 -14.99
N MET A 83 -8.75 11.17 -13.66
CA MET A 83 -9.93 11.37 -12.86
C MET A 83 -10.31 12.84 -12.84
N LYS A 84 -11.59 13.14 -13.03
CA LYS A 84 -12.09 14.52 -13.04
C LYS A 84 -12.88 14.90 -11.78
N LYS A 85 -13.23 13.92 -10.98
CA LYS A 85 -13.99 14.10 -9.74
C LYS A 85 -13.50 13.12 -8.70
N LEU A 86 -13.26 13.64 -7.51
CA LEU A 86 -12.94 12.86 -6.33
C LEU A 86 -14.05 13.02 -5.30
N GLY A 87 -14.44 11.94 -4.68
CA GLY A 87 -15.39 11.93 -3.58
C GLY A 87 -14.66 11.86 -2.24
N ILE A 88 -15.12 12.61 -1.26
CA ILE A 88 -14.63 12.56 0.11
C ILE A 88 -15.73 12.04 1.02
N ALA A 89 -15.51 10.89 1.62
CA ALA A 89 -16.40 10.31 2.62
C ALA A 89 -15.80 10.45 4.01
N THR A 90 -16.54 11.07 4.92
CA THR A 90 -16.09 11.28 6.29
C THR A 90 -17.23 11.09 7.28
N CYS A 91 -16.90 10.82 8.55
CA CYS A 91 -17.87 10.91 9.64
C CYS A 91 -18.08 12.39 10.07
N VAL A 92 -19.11 12.63 10.87
CA VAL A 92 -19.45 13.97 11.38
C VAL A 92 -18.29 14.61 12.18
N GLY A 93 -17.48 13.80 12.87
CA GLY A 93 -16.34 14.27 13.65
C GLY A 93 -15.21 14.90 12.83
N LEU A 94 -15.19 14.66 11.51
CA LEU A 94 -14.16 15.15 10.59
C LEU A 94 -14.69 16.18 9.57
N LEU A 95 -15.83 16.79 9.83
CA LEU A 95 -16.43 17.74 8.89
C LEU A 95 -15.57 18.96 8.62
N ASN A 96 -14.89 19.46 9.61
CA ASN A 96 -14.04 20.66 9.46
C ASN A 96 -12.82 20.33 8.59
N GLU A 97 -12.15 19.24 8.86
CA GLU A 97 -11.00 18.76 8.08
C GLU A 97 -11.40 18.45 6.64
N ARG A 98 -12.54 17.82 6.43
CA ARG A 98 -13.11 17.57 5.11
C ARG A 98 -13.33 18.86 4.32
N ARG A 99 -13.89 19.89 4.97
CA ARG A 99 -14.17 21.16 4.31
C ARG A 99 -12.88 21.82 3.82
N THR A 100 -11.85 21.86 4.65
CA THR A 100 -10.52 22.36 4.28
C THR A 100 -9.95 21.61 3.08
N ARG A 101 -10.03 20.29 3.08
CA ARG A 101 -9.51 19.45 1.98
C ARG A 101 -10.26 19.59 0.67
N SER A 102 -11.54 19.91 0.71
CA SER A 102 -12.35 20.08 -0.51
C SER A 102 -12.12 21.43 -1.21
N GLU A 103 -11.44 22.36 -0.56
CA GLU A 103 -11.08 23.68 -1.10
C GLU A 103 -9.70 23.69 -1.78
N GLU A 104 -8.89 22.64 -1.56
CA GLU A 104 -7.59 22.45 -2.21
C GLU A 104 -7.75 21.86 -3.62
#